data_c1a71b994832248f026fc2245debabda
#
_entry.id   c1a71b994832248f026fc2245debabda
#
_cell.length_a   1.000
_cell.length_b   1.000
_cell.length_c   1.000
_cell.angle_alpha   90.00
_cell.angle_beta   90.00
_cell.angle_gamma   90.00
#
_symmetry.space_group_name_H-M   'P 1'
#
loop_
_entity.id
_entity.type
_entity.pdbx_description
1 polymer ?
#
loop_
_entity_poly.entity_id
_entity_poly.type
_entity_poly.pdbx_seq_one_letter_code
_entity_poly.pdbx_strand_id
1 'polypeptide(L)'
;MIDKILLFPYWLTLKVRHMMYDCGLRKVTSPEVPSICVGNITVGGTGKTPHTEMILRTLLSDSEWGLRNIAVLSRGYKRRTRGFQQVTANGTAKEYGDEPMQIKSKFPQVTVAVDKSRAQGCDFLCHPEKLQTSKKGRRCKDKEMPATDLII
;
A
#
# COMPACT_ATOMS: atom_id res chain seq x y z
N MET A 1 17.90 -3.43 33.32
CA MET A 1 18.41 -4.79 33.03
C MET A 1 17.31 -5.78 32.70
N ILE A 2 16.14 -5.68 33.32
CA ILE A 2 14.94 -6.53 33.08
C ILE A 2 14.43 -6.40 31.65
N ASP A 3 14.46 -5.20 31.06
CA ASP A 3 13.96 -4.94 29.69
C ASP A 3 14.73 -5.72 28.61
N LYS A 4 16.04 -5.94 28.78
CA LYS A 4 16.86 -6.69 27.81
C LYS A 4 16.52 -8.18 27.80
N ILE A 5 16.16 -8.75 28.93
CA ILE A 5 15.80 -10.18 29.05
C ILE A 5 14.41 -10.40 28.48
N LEU A 6 13.47 -9.47 28.71
CA LEU A 6 12.09 -9.54 28.20
C LEU A 6 12.03 -9.33 26.68
N LEU A 7 12.91 -8.48 26.14
CA LEU A 7 12.98 -8.18 24.71
C LEU A 7 13.83 -9.19 23.92
N PHE A 8 14.60 -10.06 24.58
CA PHE A 8 15.46 -11.04 23.91
C PHE A 8 14.69 -12.00 22.97
N PRO A 9 13.55 -12.62 23.37
CA PRO A 9 12.79 -13.48 22.47
C PRO A 9 12.28 -12.74 21.24
N TYR A 10 11.85 -11.49 21.40
CA TYR A 10 11.42 -10.64 20.29
C TYR A 10 12.59 -10.32 19.34
N TRP A 11 13.74 -9.91 19.89
CA TRP A 11 14.94 -9.65 19.12
C TRP A 11 15.41 -10.91 18.36
N LEU A 12 15.42 -12.07 19.02
CA LEU A 12 15.80 -13.34 18.41
C LEU A 12 14.86 -13.69 17.24
N THR A 13 13.56 -13.53 17.43
CA THR A 13 12.55 -13.76 16.38
C THR A 13 12.79 -12.85 15.17
N LEU A 14 13.10 -11.57 15.39
CA LEU A 14 13.42 -10.64 14.31
C LEU A 14 14.71 -11.05 13.59
N LYS A 15 15.76 -11.43 14.34
CA LYS A 15 17.03 -11.85 13.76
C LYS A 15 16.90 -13.12 12.92
N VAL A 16 16.18 -14.12 13.40
CA VAL A 16 15.89 -15.35 12.66
C VAL A 16 15.08 -15.01 11.40
N ARG A 17 14.08 -14.15 11.51
CA ARG A 17 13.29 -13.71 10.36
C ARG A 17 14.14 -13.02 9.30
N HIS A 18 15.03 -12.09 9.67
CA HIS A 18 15.93 -11.42 8.73
C HIS A 18 16.86 -12.42 8.07
N MET A 19 17.48 -13.31 8.85
CA MET A 19 18.33 -14.38 8.30
C MET A 19 17.59 -15.25 7.29
N MET A 20 16.30 -15.56 7.50
CA MET A 20 15.50 -16.31 6.52
C MET A 20 15.33 -15.57 5.19
N TYR A 21 15.30 -14.24 5.19
CA TYR A 21 15.28 -13.44 3.96
C TYR A 21 16.66 -13.39 3.30
N ASP A 22 17.71 -13.19 4.11
CA ASP A 22 19.10 -13.09 3.63
C ASP A 22 19.58 -14.41 3.00
N CYS A 23 19.17 -15.54 3.58
CA CYS A 23 19.46 -16.88 3.06
C CYS A 23 18.52 -17.33 1.91
N GLY A 24 17.61 -16.47 1.46
CA GLY A 24 16.66 -16.82 0.38
C GLY A 24 15.56 -17.82 0.76
N LEU A 25 15.48 -18.25 2.03
CA LEU A 25 14.42 -19.16 2.51
C LEU A 25 13.04 -18.49 2.48
N ARG A 26 12.98 -17.17 2.54
CA ARG A 26 11.77 -16.39 2.32
C ARG A 26 11.89 -15.57 1.04
N LYS A 27 10.88 -15.71 0.18
CA LYS A 27 10.80 -14.98 -1.09
C LYS A 27 10.57 -13.50 -0.82
N VAL A 28 11.43 -12.66 -1.37
CA VAL A 28 11.23 -11.21 -1.48
C VAL A 28 10.50 -10.94 -2.79
N THR A 29 9.46 -10.11 -2.74
CA THR A 29 8.71 -9.67 -3.91
C THR A 29 8.81 -8.16 -4.00
N SER A 30 9.38 -7.65 -5.08
CA SER A 30 9.40 -6.23 -5.42
C SER A 30 8.30 -5.92 -6.43
N PRO A 31 7.70 -4.73 -6.41
CA PRO A 31 6.86 -4.27 -7.51
C PRO A 31 7.66 -4.20 -8.81
N GLU A 32 6.98 -4.37 -9.94
CA GLU A 32 7.60 -4.23 -11.28
C GLU A 32 7.83 -2.77 -11.69
N VAL A 33 7.13 -1.86 -11.00
CA VAL A 33 7.25 -0.41 -11.20
C VAL A 33 7.97 0.24 -10.02
N PRO A 34 8.56 1.43 -10.20
CA PRO A 34 9.12 2.21 -9.10
C PRO A 34 8.16 2.34 -7.93
N SER A 35 8.69 2.30 -6.72
CA SER A 35 7.84 2.42 -5.52
C SER A 35 8.49 3.25 -4.43
N ILE A 36 7.69 4.07 -3.76
CA ILE A 36 8.07 4.92 -2.63
C ILE A 36 7.36 4.40 -1.37
N CYS A 37 8.11 3.94 -0.39
CA CYS A 37 7.52 3.44 0.86
C CYS A 37 7.52 4.54 1.93
N VAL A 38 6.33 5.00 2.31
CA VAL A 38 6.13 5.93 3.42
C VAL A 38 5.84 5.13 4.69
N GLY A 39 6.87 4.96 5.52
CA GLY A 39 6.81 4.22 6.77
C GLY A 39 7.07 5.08 7.99
N ASN A 40 7.07 4.46 9.16
CA ASN A 40 7.51 5.07 10.42
C ASN A 40 8.22 4.04 11.30
N ILE A 41 9.14 4.54 12.11
CA ILE A 41 9.91 3.75 13.06
C ILE A 41 9.19 3.66 14.41
N THR A 42 8.36 4.66 14.74
CA THR A 42 7.63 4.77 16.00
C THR A 42 6.14 4.46 15.85
N VAL A 43 5.49 4.13 16.97
CA VAL A 43 4.06 3.81 16.98
C VAL A 43 3.22 5.09 16.99
N GLY A 44 2.27 5.22 16.04
CA GLY A 44 1.25 6.25 16.00
C GLY A 44 1.69 7.60 15.42
N GLY A 45 0.74 8.41 14.96
CA GLY A 45 0.78 9.86 14.72
C GLY A 45 1.98 10.52 14.01
N THR A 46 2.81 9.77 13.29
CA THR A 46 4.11 10.26 12.75
C THR A 46 4.01 11.03 11.43
N GLY A 47 2.79 11.45 11.04
CA GLY A 47 2.62 12.29 9.85
C GLY A 47 2.74 11.56 8.50
N LYS A 48 2.53 10.23 8.43
CA LYS A 48 2.56 9.49 7.15
C LYS A 48 1.65 10.10 6.10
N THR A 49 0.40 10.35 6.44
CA THR A 49 -0.58 10.92 5.50
C THR A 49 -0.15 12.28 4.95
N PRO A 50 0.28 13.27 5.77
CA PRO A 50 0.85 14.52 5.25
C PRO A 50 2.06 14.33 4.34
N HIS A 51 2.97 13.39 4.64
CA HIS A 51 4.12 13.11 3.79
C HIS A 51 3.70 12.48 2.45
N THR A 52 2.74 11.55 2.47
CA THR A 52 2.17 10.99 1.24
C THR A 52 1.51 12.07 0.39
N GLU A 53 0.74 12.99 1.01
CA GLU A 53 0.14 14.12 0.32
C GLU A 53 1.18 15.07 -0.28
N MET A 54 2.28 15.34 0.44
CA MET A 54 3.39 16.16 -0.06
C MET A 54 4.04 15.52 -1.29
N ILE A 55 4.36 14.22 -1.21
CA ILE A 55 4.94 13.46 -2.34
C ILE A 55 4.00 13.52 -3.55
N LEU A 56 2.70 13.26 -3.35
CA LEU A 56 1.71 13.34 -4.42
C LEU A 56 1.65 14.72 -5.06
N ARG A 57 1.64 15.81 -4.27
CA ARG A 57 1.65 17.18 -4.80
C ARG A 57 2.89 17.44 -5.65
N THR A 58 4.06 17.02 -5.18
CA THR A 58 5.33 17.18 -5.91
C THR A 58 5.30 16.42 -7.23
N LEU A 59 4.90 15.15 -7.23
CA LEU A 59 4.83 14.33 -8.44
C LEU A 59 3.79 14.83 -9.44
N LEU A 60 2.61 15.22 -8.97
CA LEU A 60 1.54 15.71 -9.84
C LEU A 60 1.83 17.10 -10.42
N SER A 61 2.72 17.90 -9.80
CA SER A 61 3.17 19.18 -10.34
C SER A 61 4.36 19.05 -11.31
N ASP A 62 4.99 17.90 -11.36
CA ASP A 62 6.08 17.63 -12.29
C ASP A 62 5.55 17.38 -13.71
N SER A 63 6.26 17.86 -14.72
CA SER A 63 5.83 17.79 -16.11
C SER A 63 5.80 16.36 -16.68
N GLU A 64 6.66 15.48 -16.18
CA GLU A 64 6.73 14.08 -16.61
C GLU A 64 5.82 13.19 -15.78
N TRP A 65 5.94 13.27 -14.44
CA TRP A 65 5.20 12.41 -13.52
C TRP A 65 3.71 12.78 -13.42
N GLY A 66 3.35 14.04 -13.65
CA GLY A 66 1.96 14.50 -13.64
C GLY A 66 1.10 13.87 -14.74
N LEU A 67 1.71 13.33 -15.80
CA LEU A 67 1.04 12.63 -16.90
C LEU A 67 0.98 11.11 -16.71
N ARG A 68 1.61 10.57 -15.65
CA ARG A 68 1.68 9.13 -15.39
C ARG A 68 0.61 8.66 -14.42
N ASN A 69 0.31 7.37 -14.48
CA ASN A 69 -0.65 6.73 -13.58
C ASN A 69 0.01 6.44 -12.23
N ILE A 70 -0.19 7.31 -11.25
CA ILE A 70 0.31 7.16 -9.89
C ILE A 70 -0.74 6.45 -9.05
N ALA A 71 -0.30 5.46 -8.26
CA ALA A 71 -1.16 4.77 -7.31
C ALA A 71 -0.68 4.90 -5.87
N VAL A 72 -1.61 4.96 -4.93
CA VAL A 72 -1.36 4.84 -3.49
C VAL A 72 -1.93 3.54 -2.97
N LEU A 73 -1.07 2.72 -2.35
CA LEU A 73 -1.46 1.44 -1.77
C LEU A 73 -1.42 1.48 -0.25
N SER A 74 -2.59 1.49 0.39
CA SER A 74 -2.73 1.44 1.84
C SER A 74 -3.21 0.08 2.34
N ARG A 75 -3.08 -0.19 3.65
CA ARG A 75 -3.70 -1.38 4.28
C ARG A 75 -5.20 -1.24 4.46
N GLY A 76 -5.71 -0.01 4.52
CA GLY A 76 -7.10 0.27 4.91
C GLY A 76 -7.36 -0.16 6.36
N TYR A 77 -6.72 0.51 7.31
CA TYR A 77 -6.91 0.23 8.74
C TYR A 77 -8.38 0.35 9.15
N LYS A 78 -8.89 -0.62 9.93
CA LYS A 78 -10.29 -0.74 10.39
C LYS A 78 -11.36 -0.86 9.28
N ARG A 79 -10.99 -1.03 8.01
CA ARG A 79 -11.97 -1.24 6.93
C ARG A 79 -12.75 -2.55 7.11
N ARG A 80 -13.99 -2.57 6.63
CA ARG A 80 -14.85 -3.77 6.64
C ARG A 80 -14.62 -4.66 5.40
N THR A 81 -14.21 -4.10 4.29
CA THR A 81 -13.95 -4.84 3.04
C THR A 81 -12.72 -5.73 3.18
N ARG A 82 -12.65 -6.81 2.38
CA ARG A 82 -11.54 -7.77 2.38
C ARG A 82 -10.90 -7.88 1.00
N GLY A 83 -9.63 -8.26 0.98
CA GLY A 83 -8.83 -8.39 -0.24
C GLY A 83 -8.52 -7.03 -0.85
N PHE A 84 -8.08 -7.04 -2.09
CA PHE A 84 -7.85 -5.83 -2.86
C PHE A 84 -9.16 -5.08 -3.12
N GLN A 85 -9.16 -3.78 -2.92
CA GLN A 85 -10.25 -2.88 -3.29
C GLN A 85 -9.68 -1.59 -3.86
N GLN A 86 -10.20 -1.14 -4.99
CA GLN A 86 -9.98 0.22 -5.47
C GLN A 86 -10.90 1.17 -4.70
N VAL A 87 -10.35 2.29 -4.27
CA VAL A 87 -11.11 3.31 -3.52
C VAL A 87 -11.83 4.21 -4.51
N THR A 88 -13.16 4.23 -4.43
CA THR A 88 -14.00 5.08 -5.28
C THR A 88 -14.35 6.38 -4.57
N ALA A 89 -14.63 7.44 -5.34
CA ALA A 89 -15.00 8.75 -4.80
C ALA A 89 -16.28 8.69 -3.93
N ASN A 90 -17.22 7.80 -4.30
CA ASN A 90 -18.50 7.61 -3.58
C ASN A 90 -18.41 6.58 -2.44
N GLY A 91 -17.21 6.08 -2.14
CA GLY A 91 -16.99 5.10 -1.10
C GLY A 91 -17.05 5.71 0.31
N THR A 92 -17.03 4.84 1.31
CA THR A 92 -17.08 5.26 2.70
C THR A 92 -15.81 4.86 3.46
N ALA A 93 -15.49 5.60 4.52
CA ALA A 93 -14.39 5.26 5.41
C ALA A 93 -14.56 3.87 6.07
N LYS A 94 -15.80 3.41 6.25
CA LYS A 94 -16.09 2.06 6.73
C LYS A 94 -15.69 0.97 5.72
N GLU A 95 -15.76 1.28 4.44
CA GLU A 95 -15.41 0.33 3.37
C GLU A 95 -13.91 0.27 3.12
N TYR A 96 -13.21 1.42 3.12
CA TYR A 96 -11.82 1.53 2.67
C TYR A 96 -10.84 1.98 3.75
N GLY A 97 -11.32 2.61 4.83
CA GLY A 97 -10.52 3.27 5.87
C GLY A 97 -10.48 4.78 5.69
N ASP A 98 -10.23 5.51 6.77
CA ASP A 98 -10.24 6.99 6.78
C ASP A 98 -9.13 7.58 5.89
N GLU A 99 -7.90 7.11 6.07
CA GLU A 99 -6.73 7.61 5.33
C GLU A 99 -6.85 7.44 3.80
N PRO A 100 -7.20 6.26 3.24
CA PRO A 100 -7.39 6.10 1.80
C PRO A 100 -8.51 6.98 1.24
N MET A 101 -9.60 7.16 1.99
CA MET A 101 -10.69 8.05 1.58
C MET A 101 -10.26 9.51 1.56
N GLN A 102 -9.48 9.96 2.57
CA GLN A 102 -8.92 11.31 2.60
C GLN A 102 -8.02 11.57 1.40
N ILE A 103 -7.12 10.63 1.07
CA ILE A 103 -6.23 10.75 -0.10
C ILE A 103 -7.04 10.81 -1.40
N LYS A 104 -8.03 9.92 -1.57
CA LYS A 104 -8.88 9.88 -2.78
C LYS A 104 -9.68 11.17 -2.95
N SER A 105 -10.19 11.74 -1.87
CA SER A 105 -10.92 13.01 -1.89
C SER A 105 -10.03 14.20 -2.31
N LYS A 106 -8.79 14.24 -1.84
CA LYS A 106 -7.84 15.32 -2.16
C LYS A 106 -7.18 15.18 -3.55
N PHE A 107 -7.03 13.95 -4.01
CA PHE A 107 -6.36 13.61 -5.27
C PHE A 107 -7.23 12.67 -6.10
N PRO A 108 -8.33 13.15 -6.67
CA PRO A 108 -9.29 12.29 -7.39
C PRO A 108 -8.70 11.62 -8.63
N GLN A 109 -7.67 12.21 -9.24
CA GLN A 109 -6.96 11.66 -10.40
C GLN A 109 -6.03 10.48 -10.05
N VAL A 110 -5.63 10.35 -8.77
CA VAL A 110 -4.73 9.28 -8.31
C VAL A 110 -5.51 7.99 -8.08
N THR A 111 -4.96 6.88 -8.52
CA THR A 111 -5.50 5.55 -8.18
C THR A 111 -5.19 5.24 -6.72
N VAL A 112 -6.22 5.12 -5.89
CA VAL A 112 -6.05 4.72 -4.49
C VAL A 112 -6.59 3.31 -4.30
N ALA A 113 -5.78 2.42 -3.73
CA ALA A 113 -6.15 1.04 -3.48
C ALA A 113 -5.82 0.61 -2.05
N VAL A 114 -6.54 -0.39 -1.56
CA VAL A 114 -6.32 -0.96 -0.23
C VAL A 114 -6.20 -2.47 -0.31
N ASP A 115 -5.12 -3.03 0.27
CA ASP A 115 -4.95 -4.47 0.49
C ASP A 115 -4.11 -4.74 1.75
N LYS A 116 -4.43 -5.79 2.47
CA LYS A 116 -3.59 -6.28 3.59
C LYS A 116 -2.26 -6.86 3.10
N SER A 117 -2.27 -7.50 1.95
CA SER A 117 -1.09 -8.05 1.29
C SER A 117 -0.51 -7.03 0.32
N ARG A 118 0.60 -6.38 0.70
CA ARG A 118 1.28 -5.41 -0.16
C ARG A 118 1.72 -6.01 -1.49
N ALA A 119 2.32 -7.21 -1.46
CA ALA A 119 2.75 -7.90 -2.68
C ALA A 119 1.58 -8.15 -3.65
N GLN A 120 0.42 -8.59 -3.13
CA GLN A 120 -0.78 -8.79 -3.95
C GLN A 120 -1.34 -7.46 -4.45
N GLY A 121 -1.37 -6.43 -3.60
CA GLY A 121 -1.85 -5.10 -3.98
C GLY A 121 -1.00 -4.49 -5.10
N CYS A 122 0.33 -4.59 -5.00
CA CYS A 122 1.24 -4.15 -6.06
C CYS A 122 1.03 -4.93 -7.36
N ASP A 123 0.88 -6.26 -7.29
CA ASP A 123 0.61 -7.09 -8.46
C ASP A 123 -0.67 -6.68 -9.19
N PHE A 124 -1.76 -6.39 -8.47
CA PHE A 124 -2.99 -5.91 -9.08
C PHE A 124 -2.92 -4.47 -9.62
N LEU A 125 -2.07 -3.63 -9.05
CA LEU A 125 -1.85 -2.27 -9.55
C LEU A 125 -1.01 -2.29 -10.84
N CYS A 126 -0.01 -3.17 -10.92
CA CYS A 126 0.78 -3.37 -12.14
C CYS A 126 -0.01 -4.11 -13.24
N HIS A 127 -0.88 -5.04 -12.83
CA HIS A 127 -1.62 -5.94 -13.73
C HIS A 127 -3.12 -5.94 -13.44
N PRO A 128 -3.85 -4.86 -13.76
CA PRO A 128 -5.28 -4.73 -13.43
C PRO A 128 -6.16 -5.80 -14.10
N GLU A 129 -5.74 -6.37 -15.22
CA GLU A 129 -6.41 -7.48 -15.90
C GLU A 129 -6.56 -8.72 -14.99
N LYS A 130 -5.64 -8.93 -14.05
CA LYS A 130 -5.72 -10.02 -13.07
C LYS A 130 -6.89 -9.87 -12.08
N LEU A 131 -7.45 -8.67 -11.93
CA LEU A 131 -8.65 -8.45 -11.09
C LEU A 131 -9.87 -9.19 -11.64
N GLN A 132 -9.97 -9.32 -12.95
CA GLN A 132 -11.09 -10.01 -13.61
C GLN A 132 -10.90 -11.54 -13.57
N THR A 133 -9.70 -12.01 -13.76
CA THR A 133 -9.39 -13.45 -13.94
C THR A 133 -9.09 -14.18 -12.63
N SER A 134 -8.49 -13.51 -11.65
CA SER A 134 -8.06 -14.18 -10.42
C SER A 134 -9.20 -14.35 -9.39
N LYS A 135 -9.17 -15.47 -8.65
CA LYS A 135 -10.11 -15.70 -7.52
C LYS A 135 -10.01 -14.58 -6.44
N LYS A 136 -8.84 -13.99 -6.26
CA LYS A 136 -8.60 -12.94 -5.28
C LYS A 136 -9.13 -11.59 -5.76
N GLY A 137 -9.03 -11.31 -7.06
CA GLY A 137 -9.57 -10.11 -7.71
C GLY A 137 -11.10 -10.06 -7.71
N ARG A 138 -11.78 -11.22 -7.67
CA ARG A 138 -13.26 -11.29 -7.65
C ARG A 138 -13.91 -10.53 -6.49
N ARG A 139 -13.17 -10.25 -5.41
CA ARG A 139 -13.66 -9.49 -4.26
C ARG A 139 -13.60 -7.98 -4.45
N CYS A 140 -12.90 -7.50 -5.47
CA CYS A 140 -12.85 -6.10 -5.81
C CYS A 140 -14.18 -5.67 -6.42
N LYS A 141 -14.77 -4.60 -5.91
CA LYS A 141 -16.06 -4.07 -6.39
C LYS A 141 -15.89 -3.36 -7.74
N ASP A 142 -14.87 -2.54 -7.84
CA ASP A 142 -14.50 -1.82 -9.04
C ASP A 142 -13.20 -2.42 -9.59
N LYS A 143 -13.21 -2.81 -10.86
CA LYS A 143 -12.11 -3.52 -11.51
C LYS A 143 -11.51 -2.74 -12.68
N GLU A 144 -12.05 -1.59 -12.97
CA GLU A 144 -11.57 -0.74 -14.05
C GLU A 144 -10.58 0.29 -13.50
N MET A 145 -9.31 0.05 -13.73
CA MET A 145 -8.24 0.99 -13.40
C MET A 145 -7.11 0.86 -14.42
N PRO A 146 -6.38 1.95 -14.71
CA PRO A 146 -5.18 1.86 -15.53
C PRO A 146 -4.08 1.11 -14.82
N ALA A 147 -3.18 0.50 -15.59
CA ALA A 147 -1.92 0.01 -15.05
C ALA A 147 -1.12 1.17 -14.46
N THR A 148 -0.42 0.92 -13.38
CA THR A 148 0.26 1.94 -12.59
C THR A 148 1.71 2.06 -12.99
N ASP A 149 2.23 3.30 -13.09
CA ASP A 149 3.63 3.60 -13.39
C ASP A 149 4.47 3.84 -12.14
N LEU A 150 3.84 4.22 -11.02
CA LEU A 150 4.48 4.47 -9.72
C LEU A 150 3.53 4.09 -8.57
N ILE A 151 4.05 3.41 -7.54
CA ILE A 151 3.29 3.05 -6.33
C ILE A 151 3.87 3.77 -5.11
N ILE A 152 3.01 4.40 -4.30
CA ILE A 152 3.34 5.01 -3.01
C ILE A 152 2.69 4.20 -1.88
#